data_e6e14619ff947856db18c37d070beb57
#
_entry.id   e6e14619ff947856db18c37d070beb57
#
_cell.length_a   1.000
_cell.length_b   1.000
_cell.length_c   1.000
_cell.angle_alpha   90.00
_cell.angle_beta   90.00
_cell.angle_gamma   90.00
#
_symmetry.space_group_name_H-M   'P 1'
#
loop_
_entity.id
_entity.type
_entity.pdbx_description
1 polymer ?
#
loop_
_entity_poly.entity_id
_entity_poly.type
_entity_poly.pdbx_seq_one_letter_code
_entity_poly.pdbx_strand_id
1 'polypeptide(L)'
;MRVDEASLVRLMAMSQQGDRQAYAALLAECQRWLRRYYSRRIAPAQLDDLVQETLMALHNKRATWDSSRPFLPWLAAIARYRWVDHLRRLYRADECELVTDFAGQDEEPAIAARISLDRLLGILPDAQARAIALVKIEGLSIAEAAEATGQSQSLVKVNIHRGLKKLAHTVEKA
;
A
#
# COMPACT_ATOMS: atom_id res chain seq x y z
N MET A 1 -10.84 1.24 19.99
CA MET A 1 -11.54 2.46 19.55
C MET A 1 -11.24 2.65 18.06
N ARG A 2 -12.24 2.68 17.20
CA ARG A 2 -12.04 3.00 15.77
C ARG A 2 -11.82 4.50 15.69
N VAL A 3 -10.76 4.89 15.01
CA VAL A 3 -10.52 6.31 14.72
C VAL A 3 -11.60 6.76 13.75
N ASP A 4 -12.35 7.79 14.14
CA ASP A 4 -13.40 8.35 13.31
C ASP A 4 -12.79 9.21 12.20
N GLU A 5 -13.18 8.95 10.96
CA GLU A 5 -12.71 9.67 9.76
C GLU A 5 -12.92 11.19 9.91
N ALA A 6 -14.09 11.60 10.41
CA ALA A 6 -14.41 13.02 10.58
C ALA A 6 -13.48 13.71 11.58
N SER A 7 -13.06 13.00 12.63
CA SER A 7 -12.07 13.51 13.59
C SER A 7 -10.69 13.68 12.96
N LEU A 8 -10.24 12.74 12.12
CA LEU A 8 -8.97 12.84 11.40
C LEU A 8 -8.96 14.00 10.41
N VAL A 9 -10.03 14.17 9.63
CA VAL A 9 -10.19 15.28 8.70
C VAL A 9 -10.08 16.62 9.44
N ARG A 10 -10.77 16.76 10.58
CA ARG A 10 -10.73 17.98 11.40
C ARG A 10 -9.33 18.26 11.97
N LEU A 11 -8.69 17.23 12.56
CA LEU A 11 -7.33 17.37 13.10
C LEU A 11 -6.32 17.76 12.02
N MET A 12 -6.45 17.19 10.83
CA MET A 12 -5.58 17.51 9.71
C MET A 12 -5.80 18.94 9.22
N ALA A 13 -7.04 19.40 9.08
CA ALA A 13 -7.34 20.78 8.70
C ALA A 13 -6.80 21.79 9.72
N MET A 14 -6.97 21.55 11.03
CA MET A 14 -6.40 22.38 12.08
C MET A 14 -4.86 22.37 12.04
N SER A 15 -4.25 21.23 11.80
CA SER A 15 -2.79 21.12 11.68
C SER A 15 -2.23 21.90 10.49
N GLN A 16 -2.94 21.97 9.38
CA GLN A 16 -2.56 22.79 8.22
C GLN A 16 -2.65 24.29 8.53
N GLN A 17 -3.51 24.69 9.47
CA GLN A 17 -3.61 26.07 9.98
C GLN A 17 -2.56 26.40 11.06
N GLY A 18 -1.68 25.45 11.40
CA GLY A 18 -0.59 25.65 12.35
C GLY A 18 -0.88 25.22 13.79
N ASP A 19 -2.02 24.59 14.05
CA ASP A 19 -2.33 24.07 15.39
C ASP A 19 -1.44 22.88 15.73
N ARG A 20 -0.49 23.11 16.66
CA ARG A 20 0.47 22.09 17.10
C ARG A 20 -0.16 20.97 17.92
N GLN A 21 -1.20 21.28 18.71
CA GLN A 21 -1.88 20.29 19.54
C GLN A 21 -2.72 19.34 18.65
N ALA A 22 -3.46 19.90 17.71
CA ALA A 22 -4.20 19.12 16.72
C ALA A 22 -3.24 18.23 15.89
N TYR A 23 -2.06 18.76 15.54
CA TYR A 23 -1.06 17.98 14.80
C TYR A 23 -0.49 16.82 15.64
N ALA A 24 -0.16 17.03 16.91
CA ALA A 24 0.31 15.97 17.81
C ALA A 24 -0.76 14.89 17.99
N ALA A 25 -2.02 15.27 18.17
CA ALA A 25 -3.15 14.34 18.26
C ALA A 25 -3.33 13.53 16.95
N LEU A 26 -3.24 14.18 15.79
CA LEU A 26 -3.28 13.54 14.49
C LEU A 26 -2.19 12.48 14.33
N LEU A 27 -0.93 12.83 14.67
CA LEU A 27 0.19 11.90 14.58
C LEU A 27 0.00 10.67 15.47
N ALA A 28 -0.51 10.86 16.70
CA ALA A 28 -0.79 9.76 17.62
C ALA A 28 -1.86 8.79 17.06
N GLU A 29 -2.91 9.33 16.43
CA GLU A 29 -3.94 8.51 15.77
C GLU A 29 -3.38 7.78 14.54
N CYS A 30 -2.62 8.47 13.71
CA CYS A 30 -1.95 7.88 12.55
C CYS A 30 -0.99 6.76 12.97
N GLN A 31 -0.20 6.96 14.01
CA GLN A 31 0.71 5.94 14.54
C GLN A 31 -0.04 4.68 14.96
N ARG A 32 -1.15 4.82 15.69
CA ARG A 32 -1.98 3.66 16.11
C ARG A 32 -2.57 2.92 14.90
N TRP A 33 -3.03 3.65 13.90
CA TRP A 33 -3.56 3.07 12.69
C TRP A 33 -2.47 2.36 11.87
N LEU A 34 -1.31 2.97 11.68
CA LEU A 34 -0.18 2.42 10.94
C LEU A 34 0.38 1.15 11.59
N ARG A 35 0.50 1.12 12.93
CA ARG A 35 0.91 -0.09 13.66
C ARG A 35 -0.04 -1.26 13.36
N ARG A 36 -1.35 -1.05 13.36
CA ARG A 36 -2.32 -2.09 12.99
C ARG A 36 -2.24 -2.45 11.52
N TYR A 37 -2.01 -1.47 10.65
CA TYR A 37 -1.89 -1.69 9.22
C TYR A 37 -0.68 -2.56 8.87
N TYR A 38 0.45 -2.34 9.52
CA TYR A 38 1.69 -3.05 9.25
C TYR A 38 1.89 -4.35 10.05
N SER A 39 1.26 -4.51 11.23
CA SER A 39 1.50 -5.63 12.14
C SER A 39 1.31 -7.03 11.53
N ARG A 40 0.52 -7.13 10.47
CA ARG A 40 0.29 -8.38 9.72
C ARG A 40 1.03 -8.45 8.39
N ARG A 41 1.95 -7.52 8.12
CA ARG A 41 2.60 -7.36 6.82
C ARG A 41 4.11 -7.37 6.87
N ILE A 42 4.69 -7.14 8.04
CA ILE A 42 6.14 -7.04 8.24
C ILE A 42 6.53 -7.67 9.58
N ALA A 43 7.83 -8.03 9.70
CA ALA A 43 8.38 -8.54 10.93
C ALA A 43 8.32 -7.50 12.07
N PRO A 44 8.04 -7.92 13.32
CA PRO A 44 7.92 -7.02 14.47
C PRO A 44 9.13 -6.09 14.67
N ALA A 45 10.34 -6.57 14.39
CA ALA A 45 11.57 -5.78 14.51
C ALA A 45 11.62 -4.55 13.58
N GLN A 46 10.93 -4.59 12.46
CA GLN A 46 10.93 -3.53 11.44
C GLN A 46 9.69 -2.62 11.52
N LEU A 47 8.74 -2.97 12.41
CA LEU A 47 7.45 -2.29 12.52
C LEU A 47 7.60 -0.81 12.86
N ASP A 48 8.41 -0.52 13.86
CA ASP A 48 8.55 0.84 14.38
C ASP A 48 9.26 1.76 13.38
N ASP A 49 10.27 1.26 12.71
CA ASP A 49 11.01 2.01 11.68
C ASP A 49 10.08 2.36 10.51
N LEU A 50 9.30 1.41 10.00
CA LEU A 50 8.40 1.66 8.89
C LEU A 50 7.24 2.60 9.27
N VAL A 51 6.75 2.52 10.52
CA VAL A 51 5.77 3.46 11.06
C VAL A 51 6.37 4.87 11.09
N GLN A 52 7.59 5.05 11.60
CA GLN A 52 8.26 6.35 11.65
C GLN A 52 8.52 6.93 10.25
N GLU A 53 9.04 6.11 9.32
CA GLU A 53 9.23 6.54 7.92
C GLU A 53 7.92 7.02 7.29
N THR A 54 6.81 6.35 7.61
CA THR A 54 5.49 6.71 7.08
C THR A 54 4.97 8.01 7.69
N LEU A 55 5.17 8.21 9.00
CA LEU A 55 4.81 9.46 9.67
C LEU A 55 5.64 10.65 9.16
N MET A 56 6.93 10.46 8.87
CA MET A 56 7.76 11.47 8.21
C MET A 56 7.26 11.79 6.80
N ALA A 57 6.86 10.79 6.04
CA ALA A 57 6.28 11.00 4.71
C ALA A 57 4.94 11.75 4.78
N LEU A 58 4.10 11.45 5.77
CA LEU A 58 2.87 12.18 6.05
C LEU A 58 3.20 13.65 6.37
N HIS A 59 4.18 13.90 7.27
CA HIS A 59 4.63 15.24 7.61
C HIS A 59 4.99 16.06 6.37
N ASN A 60 5.85 15.51 5.51
CA ASN A 60 6.32 16.17 4.30
C ASN A 60 5.19 16.41 3.28
N LYS A 61 4.20 15.52 3.25
CA LYS A 61 3.08 15.60 2.29
C LYS A 61 1.83 16.28 2.84
N ARG A 62 1.81 16.70 4.11
CA ARG A 62 0.59 17.21 4.77
C ARG A 62 -0.04 18.40 4.03
N ALA A 63 0.78 19.28 3.42
CA ALA A 63 0.29 20.42 2.67
C ALA A 63 -0.40 20.03 1.35
N THR A 64 -0.22 18.81 0.85
CA THR A 64 -0.82 18.32 -0.39
C THR A 64 -2.17 17.64 -0.17
N TRP A 65 -2.58 17.45 1.08
CA TRP A 65 -3.88 16.86 1.36
C TRP A 65 -5.00 17.89 1.21
N ASP A 66 -6.04 17.48 0.52
CA ASP A 66 -7.23 18.28 0.22
C ASP A 66 -8.35 17.93 1.22
N SER A 67 -8.84 18.91 1.95
CA SER A 67 -9.88 18.75 2.97
C SER A 67 -11.24 18.27 2.43
N SER A 68 -11.47 18.38 1.12
CA SER A 68 -12.64 17.80 0.45
C SER A 68 -12.57 16.28 0.29
N ARG A 69 -11.42 15.66 0.55
CA ARG A 69 -11.17 14.24 0.35
C ARG A 69 -11.04 13.49 1.67
N PRO A 70 -11.44 12.20 1.73
CA PRO A 70 -11.26 11.38 2.91
C PRO A 70 -9.77 11.26 3.28
N PHE A 71 -9.48 11.32 4.58
CA PHE A 71 -8.11 11.28 5.09
C PHE A 71 -7.51 9.87 5.09
N LEU A 72 -8.28 8.85 5.55
CA LEU A 72 -7.77 7.47 5.66
C LEU A 72 -7.33 6.86 4.34
N PRO A 73 -8.06 7.01 3.21
CA PRO A 73 -7.58 6.56 1.91
C PRO A 73 -6.27 7.22 1.47
N TRP A 74 -6.09 8.51 1.78
CA TRP A 74 -4.85 9.23 1.49
C TRP A 74 -3.69 8.72 2.36
N LEU A 75 -3.90 8.51 3.67
CA LEU A 75 -2.92 7.91 4.57
C LEU A 75 -2.57 6.48 4.12
N ALA A 76 -3.57 5.67 3.75
CA ALA A 76 -3.38 4.31 3.27
C ALA A 76 -2.52 4.25 1.99
N ALA A 77 -2.69 5.22 1.08
CA ALA A 77 -1.85 5.32 -0.11
C ALA A 77 -0.38 5.60 0.23
N ILE A 78 -0.11 6.50 1.20
CA ILE A 78 1.24 6.76 1.70
C ILE A 78 1.82 5.51 2.36
N ALA A 79 1.05 4.87 3.24
CA ALA A 79 1.46 3.66 3.95
C ALA A 79 1.81 2.52 2.98
N ARG A 80 0.95 2.30 1.98
CA ARG A 80 1.19 1.29 0.95
C ARG A 80 2.47 1.56 0.17
N TYR A 81 2.68 2.81 -0.25
CA TYR A 81 3.90 3.18 -0.97
C TYR A 81 5.16 2.89 -0.14
N ARG A 82 5.15 3.25 1.15
CA ARG A 82 6.28 2.97 2.06
C ARG A 82 6.50 1.48 2.30
N TRP A 83 5.43 0.71 2.43
CA TRP A 83 5.53 -0.74 2.55
C TRP A 83 6.15 -1.40 1.32
N VAL A 84 5.71 -1.02 0.12
CA VAL A 84 6.28 -1.54 -1.13
C VAL A 84 7.75 -1.14 -1.28
N ASP A 85 8.10 0.11 -0.94
CA ASP A 85 9.49 0.58 -0.95
C ASP A 85 10.37 -0.19 0.05
N HIS A 86 9.83 -0.50 1.22
CA HIS A 86 10.49 -1.33 2.22
C HIS A 86 10.73 -2.77 1.70
N LEU A 87 9.73 -3.40 1.08
CA LEU A 87 9.90 -4.71 0.46
C LEU A 87 10.97 -4.71 -0.64
N ARG A 88 10.99 -3.69 -1.49
CA ARG A 88 12.03 -3.54 -2.53
C ARG A 88 13.43 -3.44 -1.93
N ARG A 89 13.58 -2.74 -0.80
CA ARG A 89 14.88 -2.66 -0.09
C ARG A 89 15.30 -4.02 0.46
N LEU A 90 14.38 -4.77 1.03
CA LEU A 90 14.64 -6.14 1.53
C LEU A 90 15.08 -7.06 0.38
N TYR A 91 14.35 -7.10 -0.72
CA TYR A 91 14.70 -7.95 -1.88
C TYR A 91 16.06 -7.59 -2.49
N ARG A 92 16.43 -6.31 -2.54
CA ARG A 92 17.76 -5.90 -3.00
C ARG A 92 18.88 -6.26 -2.01
N ALA A 93 18.58 -6.29 -0.73
CA ALA A 93 19.54 -6.75 0.28
C ALA A 93 19.73 -8.28 0.20
N ASP A 94 18.67 -9.04 -0.06
CA ASP A 94 18.73 -10.50 -0.23
C ASP A 94 19.46 -10.92 -1.52
N GLU A 95 19.43 -10.12 -2.59
CA GLU A 95 20.24 -10.36 -3.78
C GLU A 95 21.76 -10.21 -3.53
N CYS A 96 22.15 -9.55 -2.44
CA CYS A 96 23.56 -9.38 -2.04
C CYS A 96 24.04 -10.41 -1.00
N GLU A 97 23.13 -11.16 -0.36
CA GLU A 97 23.41 -12.25 0.58
C GLU A 97 22.59 -13.49 0.20
N LEU A 98 23.17 -14.35 -0.63
CA LEU A 98 22.76 -15.73 -0.73
C LEU A 98 22.98 -16.41 0.64
N VAL A 99 21.93 -17.08 1.14
CA VAL A 99 21.86 -17.99 2.31
C VAL A 99 21.46 -17.33 3.62
N THR A 100 20.17 -17.44 3.98
CA THR A 100 19.70 -18.24 5.13
C THR A 100 18.18 -18.16 5.28
N ASP A 101 17.57 -19.34 5.26
CA ASP A 101 16.32 -19.78 5.91
C ASP A 101 15.39 -18.70 6.53
N PHE A 102 14.30 -18.44 5.86
CA PHE A 102 13.04 -18.09 6.52
C PHE A 102 12.09 -19.29 6.53
N ALA A 103 12.44 -20.29 7.35
CA ALA A 103 11.50 -21.26 7.84
C ALA A 103 10.89 -20.70 9.14
N GLY A 104 9.68 -20.18 9.09
CA GLY A 104 9.00 -19.65 10.28
C GLY A 104 7.54 -19.28 10.06
N GLN A 105 6.67 -20.30 10.14
CA GLN A 105 5.27 -20.29 10.62
C GLN A 105 4.20 -19.68 9.70
N ASP A 106 3.29 -20.59 9.30
CA ASP A 106 2.01 -20.41 8.63
C ASP A 106 2.06 -20.14 7.11
N GLU A 107 2.63 -21.07 6.36
CA GLU A 107 2.55 -21.07 4.88
C GLU A 107 1.14 -21.37 4.34
N GLU A 108 0.28 -22.08 5.05
CA GLU A 108 -1.05 -22.48 4.56
C GLU A 108 -1.96 -21.29 4.19
N PRO A 109 -2.12 -20.23 4.99
CA PRO A 109 -2.93 -19.10 4.59
C PRO A 109 -2.32 -18.29 3.46
N ALA A 110 -0.99 -18.20 3.38
CA ALA A 110 -0.29 -17.47 2.33
C ALA A 110 -0.37 -18.21 0.99
N ILE A 111 -0.24 -19.53 0.98
CA ILE A 111 -0.39 -20.39 -0.19
C ILE A 111 -1.83 -20.35 -0.71
N ALA A 112 -2.82 -20.46 0.18
CA ALA A 112 -4.24 -20.37 -0.18
C ALA A 112 -4.60 -19.00 -0.77
N ALA A 113 -4.07 -17.92 -0.19
CA ALA A 113 -4.25 -16.57 -0.71
C ALA A 113 -3.58 -16.39 -2.08
N ARG A 114 -2.42 -16.98 -2.31
CA ARG A 114 -1.69 -16.93 -3.58
C ARG A 114 -2.43 -17.71 -4.67
N ILE A 115 -2.93 -18.90 -4.38
CA ILE A 115 -3.78 -19.68 -5.29
C ILE A 115 -5.07 -18.95 -5.65
N SER A 116 -5.70 -18.29 -4.67
CA SER A 116 -6.88 -17.43 -4.90
C SER A 116 -6.57 -16.23 -5.79
N LEU A 117 -5.41 -15.60 -5.61
CA LEU A 117 -4.97 -14.45 -6.40
C LEU A 117 -4.67 -14.86 -7.84
N ASP A 118 -3.95 -15.96 -8.05
CA ASP A 118 -3.66 -16.51 -9.38
C ASP A 118 -4.93 -16.90 -10.14
N ARG A 119 -5.91 -17.47 -9.46
CA ARG A 119 -7.24 -17.73 -10.02
C ARG A 119 -7.95 -16.46 -10.45
N LEU A 120 -7.95 -15.44 -9.61
CA LEU A 120 -8.59 -14.15 -9.94
C LEU A 120 -7.90 -13.46 -11.11
N LEU A 121 -6.57 -13.48 -11.15
CA LEU A 121 -5.83 -12.92 -12.28
C LEU A 121 -6.06 -13.72 -13.57
N GLY A 122 -6.23 -15.03 -13.47
CA GLY A 122 -6.53 -15.91 -14.62
C GLY A 122 -7.87 -15.63 -15.33
N ILE A 123 -8.79 -14.89 -14.69
CA ILE A 123 -10.05 -14.44 -15.30
C ILE A 123 -9.84 -13.25 -16.25
N LEU A 124 -8.71 -12.56 -16.10
CA LEU A 124 -8.39 -11.34 -16.85
C LEU A 124 -7.63 -11.66 -18.14
N PRO A 125 -7.75 -10.82 -19.19
CA PRO A 125 -6.81 -10.85 -20.31
C PRO A 125 -5.37 -10.63 -19.81
N ASP A 126 -4.39 -11.30 -20.40
CA ASP A 126 -2.98 -11.31 -19.99
C ASP A 126 -2.40 -9.91 -19.77
N ALA A 127 -2.70 -8.96 -20.67
CA ALA A 127 -2.23 -7.59 -20.55
C ALA A 127 -2.76 -6.87 -19.30
N GLN A 128 -3.99 -7.18 -18.86
CA GLN A 128 -4.60 -6.62 -17.66
C GLN A 128 -4.06 -7.30 -16.41
N ALA A 129 -3.98 -8.64 -16.41
CA ALA A 129 -3.43 -9.43 -15.33
C ALA A 129 -1.98 -9.02 -15.06
N ARG A 130 -1.14 -8.92 -16.09
CA ARG A 130 0.26 -8.52 -15.98
C ARG A 130 0.44 -7.08 -15.48
N ALA A 131 -0.36 -6.13 -15.98
CA ALA A 131 -0.32 -4.75 -15.48
C ALA A 131 -0.71 -4.65 -14.01
N ILE A 132 -1.72 -5.42 -13.56
CA ILE A 132 -2.13 -5.49 -12.15
C ILE A 132 -1.04 -6.16 -11.31
N ALA A 133 -0.49 -7.30 -11.75
CA ALA A 133 0.58 -8.00 -11.05
C ALA A 133 1.78 -7.07 -10.81
N LEU A 134 2.34 -6.48 -11.86
CA LEU A 134 3.50 -5.60 -11.77
C LEU A 134 3.27 -4.39 -10.84
N VAL A 135 2.12 -3.69 -11.00
CA VAL A 135 1.91 -2.43 -10.26
C VAL A 135 1.29 -2.66 -8.88
N LYS A 136 0.37 -3.64 -8.73
CA LYS A 136 -0.41 -3.82 -7.50
C LYS A 136 0.13 -4.89 -6.58
N ILE A 137 0.83 -5.89 -7.10
CA ILE A 137 1.39 -7.00 -6.33
C ILE A 137 2.90 -6.80 -6.14
N GLU A 138 3.64 -6.66 -7.24
CA GLU A 138 5.10 -6.47 -7.22
C GLU A 138 5.50 -5.02 -6.88
N GLY A 139 4.56 -4.06 -6.96
CA GLY A 139 4.73 -2.69 -6.52
C GLY A 139 5.53 -1.80 -7.47
N LEU A 140 5.68 -2.15 -8.75
CA LEU A 140 6.32 -1.29 -9.73
C LEU A 140 5.53 0.02 -9.93
N SER A 141 6.24 1.08 -10.27
CA SER A 141 5.60 2.30 -10.76
C SER A 141 4.96 2.06 -12.13
N ILE A 142 4.07 2.94 -12.56
CA ILE A 142 3.47 2.87 -13.89
C ILE A 142 4.55 2.97 -15.00
N ALA A 143 5.60 3.74 -14.78
CA ALA A 143 6.70 3.88 -15.72
C ALA A 143 7.49 2.57 -15.85
N GLU A 144 7.89 1.97 -14.73
CA GLU A 144 8.61 0.68 -14.70
C GLU A 144 7.76 -0.45 -15.29
N ALA A 145 6.46 -0.49 -14.99
CA ALA A 145 5.55 -1.48 -15.57
C ALA A 145 5.36 -1.29 -17.09
N ALA A 146 5.35 -0.04 -17.56
CA ALA A 146 5.30 0.28 -18.99
C ALA A 146 6.54 -0.23 -19.71
N GLU A 147 7.70 -0.01 -19.13
CA GLU A 147 9.00 -0.47 -19.63
C GLU A 147 9.07 -2.01 -19.66
N ALA A 148 8.70 -2.67 -18.56
CA ALA A 148 8.70 -4.13 -18.42
C ALA A 148 7.70 -4.85 -19.35
N THR A 149 6.62 -4.16 -19.77
CA THR A 149 5.59 -4.74 -20.65
C THR A 149 5.68 -4.27 -22.10
N GLY A 150 6.55 -3.31 -22.41
CA GLY A 150 6.61 -2.67 -23.74
C GLY A 150 5.36 -1.85 -24.08
N GLN A 151 4.58 -1.44 -23.07
CA GLN A 151 3.35 -0.67 -23.25
C GLN A 151 3.57 0.81 -22.91
N SER A 152 2.68 1.68 -23.42
CA SER A 152 2.66 3.07 -22.95
C SER A 152 2.12 3.14 -21.51
N GLN A 153 2.56 4.14 -20.74
CA GLN A 153 2.06 4.39 -19.39
C GLN A 153 0.52 4.57 -19.33
N SER A 154 -0.04 5.18 -20.36
CA SER A 154 -1.49 5.35 -20.50
C SER A 154 -2.19 4.02 -20.67
N LEU A 155 -1.63 3.10 -21.47
CA LEU A 155 -2.19 1.77 -21.67
C LEU A 155 -2.11 0.92 -20.40
N VAL A 156 -1.00 0.99 -19.66
CA VAL A 156 -0.86 0.33 -18.35
C VAL A 156 -1.95 0.80 -17.39
N LYS A 157 -2.19 2.13 -17.28
CA LYS A 157 -3.27 2.69 -16.45
C LYS A 157 -4.65 2.17 -16.85
N VAL A 158 -4.93 2.13 -18.16
CA VAL A 158 -6.21 1.62 -18.70
C VAL A 158 -6.37 0.14 -18.38
N ASN A 159 -5.34 -0.67 -18.58
CA ASN A 159 -5.36 -2.11 -18.28
C ASN A 159 -5.61 -2.38 -16.80
N ILE A 160 -4.95 -1.65 -15.89
CA ILE A 160 -5.22 -1.76 -14.45
C ILE A 160 -6.67 -1.38 -14.13
N HIS A 161 -7.16 -0.27 -14.64
CA HIS A 161 -8.53 0.18 -14.37
C HIS A 161 -9.57 -0.83 -14.85
N ARG A 162 -9.45 -1.31 -16.10
CA ARG A 162 -10.37 -2.30 -16.67
C ARG A 162 -10.31 -3.64 -15.95
N GLY A 163 -9.11 -4.12 -15.63
CA GLY A 163 -8.91 -5.35 -14.89
C GLY A 163 -9.50 -5.30 -13.49
N LEU A 164 -9.24 -4.25 -12.71
CA LEU A 164 -9.82 -4.08 -11.40
C LEU A 164 -11.36 -3.98 -11.42
N LYS A 165 -11.93 -3.29 -12.42
CA LYS A 165 -13.38 -3.22 -12.59
C LYS A 165 -13.98 -4.61 -12.87
N LYS A 166 -13.33 -5.43 -13.72
CA LYS A 166 -13.77 -6.79 -14.02
C LYS A 166 -13.69 -7.69 -12.78
N LEU A 167 -12.60 -7.60 -12.00
CA LEU A 167 -12.45 -8.37 -10.76
C LEU A 167 -13.50 -7.99 -9.72
N ALA A 168 -13.78 -6.69 -9.52
CA ALA A 168 -14.81 -6.23 -8.59
C ALA A 168 -16.18 -6.85 -8.94
N HIS A 169 -16.56 -6.81 -10.21
CA HIS A 169 -17.82 -7.38 -10.67
C HIS A 169 -17.90 -8.92 -10.52
N THR A 170 -16.76 -9.61 -10.60
CA THR A 170 -16.71 -11.06 -10.39
C THR A 170 -16.86 -11.43 -8.91
N VAL A 171 -16.27 -10.64 -8.00
CA VAL A 171 -16.36 -10.85 -6.55
C VAL A 171 -17.77 -10.52 -6.02
N GLU A 172 -18.45 -9.51 -6.57
CA GLU A 172 -19.84 -9.17 -6.20
C GLU A 172 -20.87 -10.24 -6.59
N LYS A 173 -20.52 -11.13 -7.52
CA LYS A 173 -21.41 -12.20 -8.02
C LYS A 173 -21.08 -13.58 -7.41
N ALA A 174 -20.02 -13.69 -6.64
CA ALA A 174 -19.60 -14.95 -6.01
C ALA A 174 -20.06 -15.03 -4.57
#